data_089043f1d60fb63798bb3be65a9ec159
#
_entry.id   089043f1d60fb63798bb3be65a9ec159
#
_cell.length_a   1.000
_cell.length_b   1.000
_cell.length_c   1.000
_cell.angle_alpha   90.00
_cell.angle_beta   90.00
_cell.angle_gamma   90.00
#
_symmetry.space_group_name_H-M   'P 1'
#
loop_
_entity.id
_entity.type
_entity.pdbx_description
1 polymer ?
#
loop_
_entity_poly.entity_id
_entity_poly.type
_entity_poly.pdbx_seq_one_letter_code
_entity_poly.pdbx_strand_id
1 'polypeptide(L)'
;MSKSPELGEQKEVRLPGGVVRYRERGGGEPIVFVHGLLVNGDLWRKVVPLLAGEFRCITPDWPLGSHEVPLDDGVKLTTRKAAGMIARFLEALDLKDVTLVGNDTGGGLCQILIAERPERVGRLVLTSCDAFENFPPKALYPLMRAARVPGLPWLLLQAMRLPPLRRLPISFGWLTKRPIPDEVVMDSYLRPSLENALVRRDAVNLIKDISPRHTKEAAKKLPMFMKPVFIAWAKEDRIFPVSDAYRLSETFPNARLELIEDSYTFVSEDQPERLAASIAMFMRETASARSPAGQEVT
;
A
#
# COMPACT_ATOMS: atom_id res chain seq x y z
N MET A 1 8.01 20.94 1.53
CA MET A 1 8.36 20.84 0.09
C MET A 1 7.51 19.76 -0.52
N SER A 2 7.01 19.95 -1.72
CA SER A 2 6.31 18.90 -2.44
C SER A 2 7.24 17.70 -2.56
N LYS A 3 6.87 16.56 -2.02
CA LYS A 3 7.52 15.29 -2.29
C LYS A 3 7.49 15.10 -3.81
N SER A 4 7.80 14.01 -4.35
CA SER A 4 7.95 13.76 -5.79
C SER A 4 6.92 14.48 -6.69
N PRO A 5 7.33 15.45 -7.51
CA PRO A 5 6.44 16.17 -8.42
C PRO A 5 5.83 15.25 -9.49
N GLU A 6 6.45 14.11 -9.71
CA GLU A 6 6.01 13.07 -10.64
C GLU A 6 4.63 12.49 -10.28
N LEU A 7 4.22 12.61 -9.03
CA LEU A 7 2.91 12.14 -8.55
C LEU A 7 1.76 13.11 -8.87
N GLY A 8 2.07 14.32 -9.38
CA GLY A 8 1.08 15.31 -9.78
C GLY A 8 0.67 16.27 -8.67
N GLU A 9 -0.55 16.82 -8.79
CA GLU A 9 -1.05 17.86 -7.90
C GLU A 9 -1.35 17.32 -6.50
N GLN A 10 -0.92 18.07 -5.48
CA GLN A 10 -1.24 17.75 -4.08
C GLN A 10 -2.62 18.31 -3.72
N LYS A 11 -3.43 17.42 -3.14
CA LYS A 11 -4.79 17.68 -2.65
C LYS A 11 -4.94 17.15 -1.23
N GLU A 12 -6.04 17.48 -0.59
CA GLU A 12 -6.40 16.93 0.71
C GLU A 12 -7.91 16.68 0.81
N VAL A 13 -8.28 15.72 1.64
CA VAL A 13 -9.67 15.42 1.95
C VAL A 13 -9.82 15.20 3.44
N ARG A 14 -10.86 15.83 4.02
CA ARG A 14 -11.24 15.63 5.42
C ARG A 14 -12.07 14.36 5.56
N LEU A 15 -11.60 13.45 6.39
CA LEU A 15 -12.31 12.23 6.77
C LEU A 15 -12.64 12.25 8.27
N PRO A 16 -13.60 11.45 8.73
CA PRO A 16 -13.75 11.20 10.16
C PRO A 16 -12.46 10.64 10.75
N GLY A 17 -11.83 11.42 11.65
CA GLY A 17 -10.58 11.06 12.32
C GLY A 17 -9.32 11.73 11.80
N GLY A 18 -9.39 12.54 10.71
CA GLY A 18 -8.22 13.29 10.25
C GLY A 18 -8.29 13.71 8.80
N VAL A 19 -7.30 14.47 8.38
CA VAL A 19 -7.09 14.85 6.98
C VAL A 19 -6.15 13.87 6.31
N VAL A 20 -6.51 13.43 5.10
CA VAL A 20 -5.63 12.64 4.24
C VAL A 20 -5.15 13.52 3.10
N ARG A 21 -3.86 13.74 3.00
CA ARG A 21 -3.21 14.34 1.83
C ARG A 21 -3.00 13.29 0.77
N TYR A 22 -3.17 13.66 -0.48
CA TYR A 22 -2.96 12.77 -1.62
C TYR A 22 -2.46 13.56 -2.81
N ARG A 23 -1.88 12.86 -3.76
CA ARG A 23 -1.54 13.42 -5.07
C ARG A 23 -2.34 12.73 -6.14
N GLU A 24 -2.57 13.47 -7.20
CA GLU A 24 -3.39 13.01 -8.31
C GLU A 24 -2.73 13.40 -9.64
N ARG A 25 -2.61 12.41 -10.52
CA ARG A 25 -2.07 12.60 -11.86
C ARG A 25 -2.82 11.73 -12.88
N GLY A 26 -3.03 12.29 -14.09
CA GLY A 26 -3.70 11.59 -15.19
C GLY A 26 -5.20 11.71 -15.15
N GLY A 27 -5.87 10.94 -16.00
CA GLY A 27 -7.32 10.90 -16.18
C GLY A 27 -7.79 9.49 -16.53
N GLY A 28 -9.10 9.28 -16.66
CA GLY A 28 -9.65 7.96 -16.97
C GLY A 28 -10.02 7.13 -15.74
N GLU A 29 -9.92 5.80 -15.84
CA GLU A 29 -10.28 4.89 -14.73
C GLU A 29 -9.38 5.11 -13.50
N PRO A 30 -9.97 5.18 -12.28
CA PRO A 30 -9.20 5.50 -11.08
C PRO A 30 -8.37 4.32 -10.57
N ILE A 31 -7.10 4.60 -10.27
CA ILE A 31 -6.20 3.75 -9.50
C ILE A 31 -5.91 4.43 -8.18
N VAL A 32 -6.18 3.76 -7.06
CA VAL A 32 -5.82 4.25 -5.72
C VAL A 32 -4.74 3.36 -5.13
N PHE A 33 -3.63 3.97 -4.77
CA PHE A 33 -2.47 3.27 -4.24
C PHE A 33 -2.46 3.25 -2.71
N VAL A 34 -2.09 2.10 -2.14
CA VAL A 34 -2.01 1.89 -0.70
C VAL A 34 -0.61 1.38 -0.35
N HIS A 35 0.18 2.23 0.27
CA HIS A 35 1.55 1.95 0.68
C HIS A 35 1.63 1.24 2.04
N GLY A 36 2.82 0.78 2.42
CA GLY A 36 3.11 0.12 3.68
C GLY A 36 3.47 1.05 4.84
N LEU A 37 3.95 0.45 5.95
CA LEU A 37 4.43 1.17 7.13
C LEU A 37 5.68 1.99 6.83
N LEU A 38 5.77 3.18 7.43
CA LEU A 38 6.94 4.08 7.38
C LEU A 38 7.38 4.45 5.95
N VAL A 39 6.47 4.36 4.99
CA VAL A 39 6.55 4.93 3.65
C VAL A 39 5.26 5.69 3.34
N ASN A 40 5.17 6.34 2.18
CA ASN A 40 4.02 7.13 1.76
C ASN A 40 3.79 7.05 0.25
N GLY A 41 3.01 7.95 -0.32
CA GLY A 41 2.70 7.98 -1.75
C GLY A 41 3.93 7.98 -2.66
N ASP A 42 5.08 8.48 -2.21
CA ASP A 42 6.34 8.50 -2.98
C ASP A 42 6.87 7.09 -3.33
N LEU A 43 6.37 6.04 -2.68
CA LEU A 43 6.64 4.64 -3.07
C LEU A 43 6.27 4.38 -4.54
N TRP A 44 5.32 5.12 -5.06
CA TRP A 44 4.76 4.95 -6.41
C TRP A 44 5.29 5.96 -7.43
N ARG A 45 6.29 6.81 -7.04
CA ARG A 45 6.81 7.92 -7.88
C ARG A 45 7.39 7.47 -9.22
N LYS A 46 7.88 6.23 -9.31
CA LYS A 46 8.39 5.65 -10.57
C LYS A 46 7.30 4.98 -11.40
N VAL A 47 6.20 4.52 -10.78
CA VAL A 47 5.12 3.79 -11.43
C VAL A 47 4.04 4.73 -11.96
N VAL A 48 3.65 5.75 -11.19
CA VAL A 48 2.59 6.70 -11.55
C VAL A 48 2.83 7.39 -12.88
N PRO A 49 4.03 7.92 -13.21
CA PRO A 49 4.28 8.54 -14.51
C PRO A 49 4.02 7.62 -15.70
N LEU A 50 4.23 6.31 -15.53
CA LEU A 50 4.06 5.31 -16.58
C LEU A 50 2.58 4.92 -16.78
N LEU A 51 1.73 5.14 -15.79
CA LEU A 51 0.30 4.84 -15.82
C LEU A 51 -0.57 6.06 -16.13
N ALA A 52 -0.11 7.25 -15.76
CA ALA A 52 -0.91 8.48 -15.80
C ALA A 52 -1.30 8.96 -17.21
N GLY A 53 -0.72 8.40 -18.27
CA GLY A 53 -1.15 8.64 -19.63
C GLY A 53 -2.52 8.03 -19.97
N GLU A 54 -2.95 7.01 -19.25
CA GLU A 54 -4.22 6.30 -19.49
C GLU A 54 -5.15 6.31 -18.28
N PHE A 55 -4.60 6.39 -17.08
CA PHE A 55 -5.35 6.19 -15.83
C PHE A 55 -5.24 7.38 -14.91
N ARG A 56 -6.27 7.57 -14.10
CA ARG A 56 -6.30 8.55 -13.01
C ARG A 56 -5.62 7.93 -11.79
N CYS A 57 -4.34 8.25 -11.57
CA CYS A 57 -3.53 7.74 -10.45
C CYS A 57 -3.69 8.62 -9.22
N ILE A 58 -4.07 8.03 -8.10
CA ILE A 58 -4.30 8.71 -6.82
C ILE A 58 -3.41 8.05 -5.76
N THR A 59 -2.50 8.82 -5.16
CA THR A 59 -1.50 8.35 -4.20
C THR A 59 -1.67 9.05 -2.86
N PRO A 60 -2.54 8.54 -1.96
CA PRO A 60 -2.70 9.10 -0.63
C PRO A 60 -1.51 8.78 0.28
N ASP A 61 -1.22 9.72 1.20
CA ASP A 61 -0.34 9.52 2.33
C ASP A 61 -1.17 8.98 3.51
N TRP A 62 -1.32 7.67 3.55
CA TRP A 62 -2.07 7.01 4.63
C TRP A 62 -1.38 7.21 5.99
N PRO A 63 -2.10 7.22 7.13
CA PRO A 63 -1.54 7.53 8.45
C PRO A 63 -0.70 6.37 9.00
N LEU A 64 0.24 5.85 8.20
CA LEU A 64 1.06 4.67 8.49
C LEU A 64 2.48 5.04 8.96
N GLY A 65 2.72 6.30 9.35
CA GLY A 65 3.98 6.76 9.93
C GLY A 65 4.81 7.71 9.06
N SER A 66 4.42 7.91 7.80
CA SER A 66 5.11 8.87 6.90
C SER A 66 4.16 9.94 6.34
N HIS A 67 2.97 10.05 6.91
CA HIS A 67 2.01 11.11 6.64
C HIS A 67 2.44 12.42 7.34
N GLU A 68 2.03 13.56 6.79
CA GLU A 68 2.43 14.88 7.31
C GLU A 68 1.41 15.44 8.31
N VAL A 69 0.12 15.16 8.11
CA VAL A 69 -0.95 15.65 8.97
C VAL A 69 -1.35 14.55 9.94
N PRO A 70 -1.09 14.71 11.25
CA PRO A 70 -1.47 13.70 12.23
C PRO A 70 -2.99 13.56 12.31
N LEU A 71 -3.44 12.39 12.77
CA LEU A 71 -4.85 12.17 13.07
C LEU A 71 -5.33 13.08 14.21
N ASP A 72 -6.63 13.33 14.23
CA ASP A 72 -7.27 14.17 15.23
C ASP A 72 -7.01 13.66 16.65
N ASP A 73 -7.09 14.58 17.63
CA ASP A 73 -6.90 14.23 19.03
C ASP A 73 -7.94 13.19 19.49
N GLY A 74 -7.46 12.24 20.30
CA GLY A 74 -8.28 11.13 20.78
C GLY A 74 -8.48 9.98 19.80
N VAL A 75 -8.08 10.14 18.53
CA VAL A 75 -8.15 9.05 17.55
C VAL A 75 -7.04 8.05 17.79
N LYS A 76 -7.40 6.81 18.12
CA LYS A 76 -6.49 5.68 18.18
C LYS A 76 -6.61 4.87 16.90
N LEU A 77 -5.55 4.92 16.07
CA LEU A 77 -5.50 4.16 14.83
C LEU A 77 -5.38 2.65 15.16
N THR A 78 -6.21 1.86 14.52
CA THR A 78 -6.17 0.39 14.53
C THR A 78 -6.17 -0.11 13.09
N THR A 79 -5.83 -1.37 12.87
CA THR A 79 -5.81 -2.01 11.56
C THR A 79 -7.16 -1.86 10.82
N ARG A 80 -8.27 -2.14 11.50
CA ARG A 80 -9.61 -1.97 10.91
C ARG A 80 -9.97 -0.51 10.65
N LYS A 81 -9.55 0.42 11.52
CA LYS A 81 -9.76 1.84 11.26
C LYS A 81 -8.95 2.31 10.05
N ALA A 82 -7.71 1.85 9.88
CA ALA A 82 -6.89 2.18 8.72
C ALA A 82 -7.55 1.67 7.42
N ALA A 83 -7.99 0.41 7.36
CA ALA A 83 -8.75 -0.11 6.23
C ALA A 83 -10.06 0.66 6.01
N GLY A 84 -10.78 1.01 7.08
CA GLY A 84 -12.00 1.82 7.02
C GLY A 84 -11.75 3.25 6.51
N MET A 85 -10.59 3.83 6.78
CA MET A 85 -10.22 5.15 6.24
C MET A 85 -10.04 5.10 4.72
N ILE A 86 -9.47 4.02 4.18
CA ILE A 86 -9.37 3.83 2.73
C ILE A 86 -10.78 3.80 2.11
N ALA A 87 -11.71 3.02 2.68
CA ALA A 87 -13.10 2.98 2.19
C ALA A 87 -13.76 4.36 2.20
N ARG A 88 -13.63 5.10 3.31
CA ARG A 88 -14.18 6.46 3.44
C ARG A 88 -13.52 7.46 2.49
N PHE A 89 -12.25 7.28 2.18
CA PHE A 89 -11.56 8.08 1.17
C PHE A 89 -12.19 7.88 -0.21
N LEU A 90 -12.48 6.62 -0.59
CA LEU A 90 -13.18 6.32 -1.84
C LEU A 90 -14.59 6.93 -1.86
N GLU A 91 -15.28 6.91 -0.73
CA GLU A 91 -16.60 7.52 -0.57
C GLU A 91 -16.54 9.05 -0.71
N ALA A 92 -15.61 9.70 0.00
CA ALA A 92 -15.49 11.16 0.04
C ALA A 92 -15.13 11.78 -1.31
N LEU A 93 -14.39 11.04 -2.16
CA LEU A 93 -14.07 11.45 -3.52
C LEU A 93 -15.04 10.90 -4.57
N ASP A 94 -16.14 10.28 -4.15
CA ASP A 94 -17.12 9.54 -4.98
C ASP A 94 -16.49 8.63 -6.03
N LEU A 95 -15.39 7.98 -5.67
CA LEU A 95 -14.71 7.03 -6.55
C LEU A 95 -15.49 5.72 -6.60
N LYS A 96 -15.70 5.20 -7.81
CA LYS A 96 -16.40 3.94 -8.09
C LYS A 96 -15.54 3.09 -9.02
N ASP A 97 -15.73 1.78 -8.99
CA ASP A 97 -14.98 0.81 -9.81
C ASP A 97 -13.45 0.97 -9.74
N VAL A 98 -12.96 1.36 -8.55
CA VAL A 98 -11.55 1.67 -8.33
C VAL A 98 -10.67 0.44 -8.52
N THR A 99 -9.54 0.59 -9.21
CA THR A 99 -8.44 -0.35 -9.10
C THR A 99 -7.63 -0.01 -7.86
N LEU A 100 -7.71 -0.85 -6.83
CA LEU A 100 -6.99 -0.66 -5.58
C LEU A 100 -5.66 -1.41 -5.65
N VAL A 101 -4.54 -0.70 -5.48
CA VAL A 101 -3.19 -1.27 -5.55
C VAL A 101 -2.53 -1.21 -4.19
N GLY A 102 -2.26 -2.36 -3.58
CA GLY A 102 -1.67 -2.45 -2.24
C GLY A 102 -0.30 -3.11 -2.20
N ASN A 103 0.63 -2.56 -1.41
CA ASN A 103 1.95 -3.12 -1.14
C ASN A 103 2.22 -3.19 0.36
N ASP A 104 3.00 -4.17 0.81
CA ASP A 104 3.40 -4.32 2.21
C ASP A 104 2.14 -4.35 3.13
N THR A 105 2.13 -3.62 4.22
CA THR A 105 0.95 -3.46 5.11
C THR A 105 -0.27 -2.94 4.35
N GLY A 106 -0.07 -2.10 3.32
CA GLY A 106 -1.14 -1.60 2.47
C GLY A 106 -1.92 -2.71 1.76
N GLY A 107 -1.25 -3.75 1.30
CA GLY A 107 -1.92 -4.91 0.70
C GLY A 107 -2.77 -5.70 1.71
N GLY A 108 -2.29 -5.84 2.95
CA GLY A 108 -3.09 -6.40 4.05
C GLY A 108 -4.34 -5.56 4.36
N LEU A 109 -4.19 -4.22 4.37
CA LEU A 109 -5.33 -3.30 4.56
C LEU A 109 -6.33 -3.38 3.40
N CYS A 110 -5.87 -3.54 2.16
CA CYS A 110 -6.73 -3.76 0.99
C CYS A 110 -7.55 -5.04 1.12
N GLN A 111 -6.95 -6.15 1.57
CA GLN A 111 -7.65 -7.42 1.81
C GLN A 111 -8.73 -7.25 2.89
N ILE A 112 -8.44 -6.55 3.99
CA ILE A 112 -9.41 -6.25 5.05
C ILE A 112 -10.54 -5.38 4.51
N LEU A 113 -10.22 -4.36 3.71
CA LEU A 113 -11.22 -3.47 3.11
C LEU A 113 -12.20 -4.25 2.24
N ILE A 114 -11.72 -5.05 1.29
CA ILE A 114 -12.61 -5.79 0.36
C ILE A 114 -13.41 -6.88 1.07
N ALA A 115 -12.91 -7.41 2.19
CA ALA A 115 -13.64 -8.35 3.02
C ALA A 115 -14.80 -7.71 3.80
N GLU A 116 -14.76 -6.39 4.03
CA GLU A 116 -15.75 -5.66 4.82
C GLU A 116 -16.60 -4.68 3.98
N ARG A 117 -16.01 -4.04 2.96
CA ARG A 117 -16.60 -2.98 2.13
C ARG A 117 -16.14 -3.01 0.68
N PRO A 118 -16.48 -4.05 -0.10
CA PRO A 118 -15.99 -4.26 -1.47
C PRO A 118 -16.65 -3.36 -2.53
N GLU A 119 -17.70 -2.63 -2.19
CA GLU A 119 -18.66 -2.05 -3.14
C GLU A 119 -18.01 -1.14 -4.17
N ARG A 120 -17.07 -0.27 -3.73
CA ARG A 120 -16.41 0.74 -4.57
C ARG A 120 -15.16 0.24 -5.28
N VAL A 121 -14.68 -0.97 -4.92
CA VAL A 121 -13.50 -1.57 -5.54
C VAL A 121 -13.92 -2.37 -6.76
N GLY A 122 -13.41 -2.04 -7.92
CA GLY A 122 -13.67 -2.73 -9.17
C GLY A 122 -12.64 -3.80 -9.51
N ARG A 123 -11.38 -3.57 -9.11
CA ARG A 123 -10.25 -4.49 -9.29
C ARG A 123 -9.32 -4.38 -8.09
N LEU A 124 -8.60 -5.44 -7.80
CA LEU A 124 -7.57 -5.45 -6.76
C LEU A 124 -6.23 -5.84 -7.36
N VAL A 125 -5.18 -5.10 -7.02
CA VAL A 125 -3.78 -5.44 -7.30
C VAL A 125 -3.04 -5.57 -5.98
N LEU A 126 -2.43 -6.72 -5.73
CA LEU A 126 -1.60 -6.96 -4.57
C LEU A 126 -0.15 -7.14 -5.01
N THR A 127 0.75 -6.33 -4.47
CA THR A 127 2.19 -6.50 -4.66
C THR A 127 2.80 -6.86 -3.33
N SER A 128 3.64 -7.88 -3.27
CA SER A 128 4.36 -8.33 -2.08
C SER A 128 3.86 -7.73 -0.76
N CYS A 129 2.99 -8.43 -0.03
CA CYS A 129 2.26 -7.81 1.07
C CYS A 129 1.91 -8.79 2.20
N ASP A 130 1.50 -8.23 3.32
CA ASP A 130 0.91 -8.98 4.43
C ASP A 130 -0.29 -9.81 3.98
N ALA A 131 -0.31 -11.09 4.39
CA ALA A 131 -1.43 -11.99 4.14
C ALA A 131 -1.49 -13.09 5.21
N PHE A 132 -2.66 -13.65 5.44
CA PHE A 132 -2.90 -14.81 6.30
C PHE A 132 -2.25 -14.69 7.68
N GLU A 133 -1.28 -15.58 7.98
CA GLU A 133 -0.53 -15.63 9.24
C GLU A 133 0.63 -14.63 9.29
N ASN A 134 1.04 -14.08 8.16
CA ASN A 134 2.15 -13.14 8.03
C ASN A 134 1.67 -11.68 8.13
N PHE A 135 1.09 -11.32 9.28
CA PHE A 135 0.71 -9.95 9.62
C PHE A 135 0.96 -9.66 11.10
N PRO A 136 2.14 -9.18 11.47
CA PRO A 136 3.28 -8.85 10.62
C PRO A 136 4.11 -10.08 10.24
N PRO A 137 5.01 -9.97 9.26
CA PRO A 137 5.99 -11.00 8.96
C PRO A 137 6.88 -11.32 10.17
N LYS A 138 7.25 -12.59 10.34
CA LYS A 138 8.03 -13.05 11.49
C LYS A 138 9.36 -12.30 11.67
N ALA A 139 10.01 -11.95 10.57
CA ALA A 139 11.25 -11.17 10.57
C ALA A 139 11.11 -9.81 11.26
N LEU A 140 9.91 -9.23 11.27
CA LEU A 140 9.62 -7.92 11.86
C LEU A 140 9.16 -8.00 13.33
N TYR A 141 8.97 -9.18 13.92
CA TYR A 141 8.53 -9.33 15.31
C TYR A 141 9.39 -8.57 16.33
N PRO A 142 10.74 -8.55 16.24
CA PRO A 142 11.55 -7.77 17.16
C PRO A 142 11.23 -6.26 17.08
N LEU A 143 11.06 -5.73 15.87
CA LEU A 143 10.72 -4.32 15.65
C LEU A 143 9.32 -4.00 16.19
N MET A 144 8.34 -4.89 15.98
CA MET A 144 6.98 -4.74 16.49
C MET A 144 6.92 -4.76 18.03
N ARG A 145 7.79 -5.55 18.67
CA ARG A 145 7.94 -5.56 20.14
C ARG A 145 8.59 -4.27 20.64
N ALA A 146 9.64 -3.81 19.96
CA ALA A 146 10.33 -2.57 20.27
C ALA A 146 9.37 -1.36 20.22
N ALA A 147 8.41 -1.34 19.27
CA ALA A 147 7.42 -0.29 19.17
C ALA A 147 6.48 -0.18 20.39
N ARG A 148 6.42 -1.20 21.25
CA ARG A 148 5.64 -1.18 22.49
C ARG A 148 6.37 -0.56 23.68
N VAL A 149 7.68 -0.36 23.56
CA VAL A 149 8.51 0.24 24.61
C VAL A 149 8.50 1.76 24.45
N PRO A 150 8.07 2.54 25.45
CA PRO A 150 8.05 4.00 25.40
C PRO A 150 9.41 4.58 25.02
N GLY A 151 9.46 5.52 24.08
CA GLY A 151 10.68 6.17 23.62
C GLY A 151 11.51 5.38 22.62
N LEU A 152 11.45 4.05 22.61
CA LEU A 152 12.27 3.22 21.74
C LEU A 152 11.97 3.42 20.24
N PRO A 153 10.70 3.59 19.78
CA PRO A 153 10.43 3.93 18.38
C PRO A 153 11.12 5.22 17.92
N TRP A 154 11.14 6.23 18.76
CA TRP A 154 11.84 7.48 18.46
C TRP A 154 13.36 7.27 18.36
N LEU A 155 13.94 6.53 19.30
CA LEU A 155 15.38 6.23 19.28
C LEU A 155 15.79 5.45 18.03
N LEU A 156 14.99 4.44 17.65
CA LEU A 156 15.22 3.67 16.42
C LEU A 156 15.13 4.55 15.18
N LEU A 157 14.15 5.44 15.09
CA LEU A 157 14.05 6.41 14.01
C LEU A 157 15.25 7.38 13.97
N GLN A 158 15.74 7.87 15.14
CA GLN A 158 16.94 8.69 15.20
C GLN A 158 18.18 7.94 14.68
N ALA A 159 18.32 6.65 15.01
CA ALA A 159 19.40 5.82 14.50
C ALA A 159 19.38 5.72 12.97
N MET A 160 18.20 5.75 12.33
CA MET A 160 18.04 5.73 10.88
C MET A 160 18.59 7.00 10.18
N ARG A 161 18.99 8.05 10.93
CA ARG A 161 19.73 9.18 10.37
C ARG A 161 21.11 8.77 9.85
N LEU A 162 21.65 7.65 10.34
CA LEU A 162 22.90 7.08 9.88
C LEU A 162 22.68 6.22 8.63
N PRO A 163 23.23 6.58 7.44
CA PRO A 163 23.00 5.87 6.20
C PRO A 163 23.22 4.35 6.25
N PRO A 164 24.26 3.81 6.94
CA PRO A 164 24.47 2.37 7.02
C PRO A 164 23.30 1.63 7.67
N LEU A 165 22.63 2.22 8.67
CA LEU A 165 21.54 1.58 9.38
C LEU A 165 20.27 1.47 8.52
N ARG A 166 20.07 2.36 7.56
CA ARG A 166 18.97 2.28 6.58
C ARG A 166 19.09 1.07 5.64
N ARG A 167 20.31 0.60 5.42
CA ARG A 167 20.62 -0.55 4.55
C ARG A 167 20.61 -1.89 5.27
N LEU A 168 20.35 -1.89 6.58
CA LEU A 168 20.21 -3.13 7.33
C LEU A 168 18.98 -3.94 6.86
N PRO A 169 19.05 -5.28 6.96
CA PRO A 169 17.97 -6.19 6.57
C PRO A 169 16.60 -5.82 7.15
N ILE A 170 16.55 -5.50 8.43
CA ILE A 170 15.32 -5.15 9.16
C ILE A 170 14.83 -3.71 8.91
N SER A 171 15.53 -2.97 8.04
CA SER A 171 15.20 -1.61 7.62
C SER A 171 14.78 -1.63 6.15
N PHE A 172 15.40 -0.81 5.31
CA PHE A 172 15.11 -0.78 3.87
C PHE A 172 15.91 -1.80 3.06
N GLY A 173 16.96 -2.44 3.64
CA GLY A 173 17.86 -3.33 2.92
C GLY A 173 17.25 -4.63 2.42
N TRP A 174 16.13 -5.09 2.98
CA TRP A 174 15.37 -6.24 2.48
C TRP A 174 14.13 -5.85 1.68
N LEU A 175 13.82 -4.56 1.61
CA LEU A 175 12.64 -4.07 0.90
C LEU A 175 12.91 -3.81 -0.58
N THR A 176 14.18 -3.51 -0.95
CA THR A 176 14.61 -3.29 -2.32
C THR A 176 15.96 -3.94 -2.61
N LYS A 177 16.16 -4.39 -3.83
CA LYS A 177 17.47 -4.82 -4.34
C LYS A 177 18.38 -3.62 -4.63
N ARG A 178 17.80 -2.56 -5.18
CA ARG A 178 18.50 -1.32 -5.50
C ARG A 178 18.27 -0.30 -4.39
N PRO A 179 19.31 0.39 -3.90
CA PRO A 179 19.13 1.38 -2.85
C PRO A 179 18.14 2.47 -3.27
N ILE A 180 17.17 2.75 -2.40
CA ILE A 180 16.34 3.95 -2.53
C ILE A 180 17.24 5.17 -2.26
N PRO A 181 17.11 6.26 -3.04
CA PRO A 181 17.87 7.48 -2.77
C PRO A 181 17.70 7.93 -1.33
N ASP A 182 18.82 8.30 -0.69
CA ASP A 182 18.85 8.67 0.73
C ASP A 182 17.93 9.85 1.04
N GLU A 183 17.76 10.78 0.09
CA GLU A 183 16.85 11.93 0.19
C GLU A 183 15.39 11.46 0.26
N VAL A 184 15.00 10.46 -0.52
CA VAL A 184 13.65 9.90 -0.49
C VAL A 184 13.39 9.22 0.85
N VAL A 185 14.33 8.40 1.32
CA VAL A 185 14.19 7.72 2.61
C VAL A 185 14.12 8.73 3.75
N MET A 186 15.03 9.71 3.78
CA MET A 186 15.09 10.67 4.88
C MET A 186 13.99 11.71 4.80
N ASP A 187 13.84 12.36 3.66
CA ASP A 187 12.99 13.55 3.55
C ASP A 187 11.54 13.23 3.32
N SER A 188 11.25 12.12 2.64
CA SER A 188 9.88 11.71 2.39
C SER A 188 9.38 10.71 3.44
N TYR A 189 10.11 9.63 3.71
CA TYR A 189 9.60 8.56 4.55
C TYR A 189 9.82 8.78 6.05
N LEU A 190 11.02 9.14 6.48
CA LEU A 190 11.37 9.18 7.90
C LEU A 190 11.11 10.52 8.58
N ARG A 191 11.31 11.65 7.88
CA ARG A 191 11.17 13.00 8.45
C ARG A 191 9.84 13.22 9.16
N PRO A 192 8.65 12.85 8.60
CA PRO A 192 7.39 13.09 9.30
C PRO A 192 7.36 12.48 10.70
N SER A 193 7.78 11.23 10.84
CA SER A 193 7.88 10.57 12.13
C SER A 193 9.04 11.05 13.01
N LEU A 194 10.13 11.51 12.43
CA LEU A 194 11.26 12.06 13.18
C LEU A 194 10.90 13.39 13.86
N GLU A 195 10.17 14.25 13.16
CA GLU A 195 9.89 15.63 13.60
C GLU A 195 8.56 15.74 14.35
N ASN A 196 7.56 14.90 14.04
CA ASN A 196 6.22 14.99 14.63
C ASN A 196 5.90 13.79 15.54
N ALA A 197 5.76 14.07 16.84
CA ALA A 197 5.42 13.06 17.83
C ALA A 197 4.01 12.46 17.63
N LEU A 198 3.05 13.23 17.10
CA LEU A 198 1.70 12.76 16.85
C LEU A 198 1.67 11.80 15.65
N VAL A 199 2.45 12.04 14.61
CA VAL A 199 2.63 11.10 13.50
C VAL A 199 3.24 9.78 13.99
N ARG A 200 4.26 9.85 14.86
CA ARG A 200 4.79 8.63 15.52
C ARG A 200 3.75 7.92 16.37
N ARG A 201 2.93 8.66 17.12
CA ARG A 201 1.82 8.10 17.91
C ARG A 201 0.88 7.28 17.03
N ASP A 202 0.51 7.80 15.86
CA ASP A 202 -0.41 7.15 14.94
C ASP A 202 0.18 5.84 14.40
N ALA A 203 1.46 5.86 13.96
CA ALA A 203 2.18 4.67 13.54
C ALA A 203 2.29 3.62 14.66
N VAL A 204 2.68 4.05 15.87
CA VAL A 204 2.83 3.15 17.03
C VAL A 204 1.48 2.54 17.43
N ASN A 205 0.38 3.29 17.35
CA ASN A 205 -0.96 2.77 17.63
C ASN A 205 -1.33 1.65 16.65
N LEU A 206 -1.08 1.86 15.36
CA LEU A 206 -1.32 0.84 14.35
C LEU A 206 -0.44 -0.40 14.58
N ILE A 207 0.87 -0.21 14.76
CA ILE A 207 1.83 -1.30 14.99
C ILE A 207 1.41 -2.16 16.20
N LYS A 208 0.89 -1.55 17.26
CA LYS A 208 0.40 -2.28 18.44
C LYS A 208 -0.83 -3.14 18.17
N ASP A 209 -1.63 -2.78 17.15
CA ASP A 209 -2.87 -3.49 16.79
C ASP A 209 -2.65 -4.53 15.67
N ILE A 210 -1.57 -4.41 14.89
CA ILE A 210 -1.22 -5.39 13.85
C ILE A 210 -1.18 -6.79 14.44
N SER A 211 -1.94 -7.70 13.82
CA SER A 211 -2.08 -9.08 14.29
C SER A 211 -2.55 -9.98 13.14
N PRO A 212 -2.08 -11.24 13.07
CA PRO A 212 -2.52 -12.22 12.08
C PRO A 212 -4.05 -12.45 12.06
N ARG A 213 -4.73 -12.15 13.17
CA ARG A 213 -6.19 -12.32 13.25
C ARG A 213 -6.92 -11.50 12.17
N HIS A 214 -6.45 -10.28 11.87
CA HIS A 214 -7.12 -9.39 10.92
C HIS A 214 -7.08 -9.96 9.49
N THR A 215 -5.90 -10.36 9.02
CA THR A 215 -5.72 -10.96 7.69
C THR A 215 -6.32 -12.37 7.60
N LYS A 216 -6.29 -13.15 8.67
CA LYS A 216 -6.96 -14.47 8.73
C LYS A 216 -8.49 -14.35 8.71
N GLU A 217 -9.06 -13.35 9.37
CA GLU A 217 -10.50 -13.08 9.31
C GLU A 217 -10.89 -12.58 7.90
N ALA A 218 -10.10 -11.68 7.30
CA ALA A 218 -10.30 -11.23 5.93
C ALA A 218 -10.23 -12.41 4.95
N ALA A 219 -9.23 -13.28 5.07
CA ALA A 219 -9.00 -14.42 4.19
C ALA A 219 -10.23 -15.35 4.06
N LYS A 220 -11.05 -15.48 5.09
CA LYS A 220 -12.30 -16.26 5.04
C LYS A 220 -13.33 -15.69 4.07
N LYS A 221 -13.24 -14.39 3.74
CA LYS A 221 -14.17 -13.68 2.86
C LYS A 221 -13.59 -13.40 1.47
N LEU A 222 -12.28 -13.55 1.25
CA LEU A 222 -11.67 -13.34 -0.06
C LEU A 222 -12.31 -14.21 -1.18
N PRO A 223 -12.74 -15.48 -0.93
CA PRO A 223 -13.45 -16.26 -1.94
C PRO A 223 -14.77 -15.64 -2.41
N MET A 224 -15.35 -14.71 -1.65
CA MET A 224 -16.58 -14.01 -2.02
C MET A 224 -16.32 -12.78 -2.92
N PHE A 225 -15.07 -12.36 -3.06
CA PHE A 225 -14.69 -11.24 -3.92
C PHE A 225 -14.56 -11.72 -5.37
N MET A 226 -15.64 -11.62 -6.12
CA MET A 226 -15.75 -12.13 -7.51
C MET A 226 -15.15 -11.20 -8.55
N LYS A 227 -14.63 -10.03 -8.16
CA LYS A 227 -14.02 -9.05 -9.07
C LYS A 227 -12.58 -9.46 -9.41
N PRO A 228 -12.02 -8.99 -10.54
CA PRO A 228 -10.67 -9.35 -10.95
C PRO A 228 -9.60 -8.99 -9.92
N VAL A 229 -8.66 -9.89 -9.70
CA VAL A 229 -7.51 -9.72 -8.82
C VAL A 229 -6.21 -9.99 -9.58
N PHE A 230 -5.24 -9.10 -9.44
CA PHE A 230 -3.90 -9.29 -9.95
C PHE A 230 -2.91 -9.33 -8.79
N ILE A 231 -2.10 -10.36 -8.75
CA ILE A 231 -1.05 -10.56 -7.73
C ILE A 231 0.29 -10.45 -8.44
N ALA A 232 1.00 -9.33 -8.21
CA ALA A 232 2.31 -9.02 -8.78
C ALA A 232 3.38 -9.14 -7.68
N TRP A 233 4.00 -10.30 -7.52
CA TRP A 233 4.84 -10.59 -6.36
C TRP A 233 6.30 -10.69 -6.72
N ALA A 234 7.17 -10.12 -5.87
CA ALA A 234 8.61 -10.27 -6.04
C ALA A 234 9.04 -11.74 -5.84
N LYS A 235 9.70 -12.32 -6.84
CA LYS A 235 10.13 -13.72 -6.81
C LYS A 235 11.14 -13.99 -5.70
N GLU A 236 12.01 -13.02 -5.43
CA GLU A 236 13.07 -13.13 -4.42
C GLU A 236 12.77 -12.34 -3.15
N ASP A 237 11.49 -12.13 -2.83
CA ASP A 237 11.06 -11.40 -1.63
C ASP A 237 11.67 -12.00 -0.35
N ARG A 238 12.17 -11.13 0.51
CA ARG A 238 12.83 -11.50 1.77
C ARG A 238 11.97 -11.30 3.00
N ILE A 239 10.84 -10.61 2.85
CA ILE A 239 9.91 -10.27 3.93
C ILE A 239 8.62 -11.08 3.79
N PHE A 240 8.04 -11.12 2.59
CA PHE A 240 6.77 -11.79 2.30
C PHE A 240 7.01 -13.03 1.44
N PRO A 241 6.77 -14.24 1.98
CA PRO A 241 7.09 -15.47 1.27
C PRO A 241 6.23 -15.62 0.01
N VAL A 242 6.83 -16.09 -1.07
CA VAL A 242 6.14 -16.34 -2.36
C VAL A 242 5.01 -17.36 -2.20
N SER A 243 5.06 -18.24 -1.20
CA SER A 243 3.95 -19.15 -0.86
C SER A 243 2.64 -18.42 -0.55
N ASP A 244 2.71 -17.20 0.00
CA ASP A 244 1.51 -16.40 0.24
C ASP A 244 0.90 -15.88 -1.06
N ALA A 245 1.73 -15.56 -2.08
CA ALA A 245 1.25 -15.19 -3.40
C ALA A 245 0.48 -16.32 -4.08
N TYR A 246 1.01 -17.54 -4.04
CA TYR A 246 0.31 -18.72 -4.55
C TYR A 246 -0.99 -18.97 -3.80
N ARG A 247 -0.95 -18.94 -2.47
CA ARG A 247 -2.14 -19.13 -1.64
C ARG A 247 -3.22 -18.07 -1.88
N LEU A 248 -2.82 -16.80 -2.07
CA LEU A 248 -3.75 -15.73 -2.46
C LEU A 248 -4.36 -16.01 -3.83
N SER A 249 -3.57 -16.46 -4.81
CA SER A 249 -4.06 -16.76 -6.16
C SER A 249 -5.05 -17.93 -6.18
N GLU A 250 -4.90 -18.89 -5.27
CA GLU A 250 -5.82 -20.01 -5.09
C GLU A 250 -7.09 -19.60 -4.30
N THR A 251 -6.96 -18.57 -3.44
CA THR A 251 -8.06 -18.11 -2.57
C THR A 251 -9.06 -17.22 -3.32
N PHE A 252 -8.59 -16.37 -4.24
CA PHE A 252 -9.46 -15.51 -5.03
C PHE A 252 -10.00 -16.23 -6.26
N PRO A 253 -11.32 -16.18 -6.53
CA PRO A 253 -11.92 -16.89 -7.69
C PRO A 253 -11.41 -16.42 -9.04
N ASN A 254 -11.08 -15.14 -9.19
CA ASN A 254 -10.68 -14.50 -10.45
C ASN A 254 -9.29 -13.86 -10.30
N ALA A 255 -8.31 -14.65 -9.86
CA ALA A 255 -6.95 -14.19 -9.66
C ALA A 255 -6.02 -14.54 -10.82
N ARG A 256 -5.12 -13.59 -11.14
CA ARG A 256 -3.93 -13.79 -11.97
C ARG A 256 -2.70 -13.54 -11.11
N LEU A 257 -1.73 -14.45 -11.16
CA LEU A 257 -0.43 -14.33 -10.48
C LEU A 257 0.67 -14.08 -11.50
N GLU A 258 1.54 -13.13 -11.19
CA GLU A 258 2.81 -12.90 -11.86
C GLU A 258 3.93 -12.78 -10.82
N LEU A 259 4.98 -13.59 -10.97
CA LEU A 259 6.20 -13.46 -10.21
C LEU A 259 7.17 -12.55 -10.94
N ILE A 260 7.54 -11.44 -10.32
CA ILE A 260 8.45 -10.44 -10.89
C ILE A 260 9.87 -10.72 -10.39
N GLU A 261 10.74 -11.02 -11.32
CA GLU A 261 12.16 -11.29 -11.06
C GLU A 261 12.93 -9.99 -10.78
N ASP A 262 14.12 -10.14 -10.21
CA ASP A 262 15.05 -9.04 -9.91
C ASP A 262 14.42 -7.94 -9.04
N SER A 263 13.60 -8.34 -8.06
CA SER A 263 12.96 -7.43 -7.11
C SER A 263 12.81 -8.04 -5.72
N TYR A 264 12.71 -7.17 -4.72
CA TYR A 264 12.23 -7.48 -3.37
C TYR A 264 10.85 -6.85 -3.15
N THR A 265 10.43 -6.71 -1.91
CA THR A 265 9.11 -6.25 -1.49
C THR A 265 8.60 -5.00 -2.23
N PHE A 266 9.47 -4.02 -2.44
CA PHE A 266 9.10 -2.80 -3.17
C PHE A 266 9.34 -2.97 -4.67
N VAL A 267 8.50 -3.78 -5.31
CA VAL A 267 8.53 -3.99 -6.77
C VAL A 267 8.43 -2.67 -7.53
N SER A 268 7.72 -1.69 -6.98
CA SER A 268 7.61 -0.33 -7.52
C SER A 268 8.94 0.44 -7.57
N GLU A 269 9.93 0.05 -6.76
CA GLU A 269 11.27 0.62 -6.76
C GLU A 269 12.24 -0.13 -7.67
N ASP A 270 12.17 -1.47 -7.63
CA ASP A 270 13.10 -2.34 -8.32
C ASP A 270 12.73 -2.58 -9.80
N GLN A 271 11.44 -2.74 -10.09
CA GLN A 271 10.90 -3.08 -11.42
C GLN A 271 9.67 -2.22 -11.78
N PRO A 272 9.77 -0.87 -11.76
CA PRO A 272 8.62 0.01 -11.95
C PRO A 272 7.99 -0.12 -13.33
N GLU A 273 8.80 -0.28 -14.40
CA GLU A 273 8.32 -0.42 -15.76
C GLU A 273 7.53 -1.72 -15.94
N ARG A 274 8.05 -2.83 -15.40
CA ARG A 274 7.38 -4.13 -15.45
C ARG A 274 6.06 -4.09 -14.69
N LEU A 275 6.07 -3.55 -13.48
CA LEU A 275 4.88 -3.44 -12.65
C LEU A 275 3.81 -2.57 -13.33
N ALA A 276 4.19 -1.40 -13.85
CA ALA A 276 3.27 -0.51 -14.53
C ALA A 276 2.66 -1.16 -15.78
N ALA A 277 3.48 -1.80 -16.63
CA ALA A 277 3.02 -2.49 -17.83
C ALA A 277 2.02 -3.62 -17.49
N SER A 278 2.31 -4.41 -16.44
CA SER A 278 1.43 -5.50 -15.99
C SER A 278 0.12 -4.98 -15.41
N ILE A 279 0.14 -3.90 -14.63
CA ILE A 279 -1.09 -3.24 -14.14
C ILE A 279 -1.92 -2.71 -15.31
N ALA A 280 -1.31 -1.99 -16.25
CA ALA A 280 -2.03 -1.44 -17.41
C ALA A 280 -2.66 -2.54 -18.26
N MET A 281 -1.93 -3.62 -18.54
CA MET A 281 -2.45 -4.78 -19.27
C MET A 281 -3.64 -5.41 -18.55
N PHE A 282 -3.51 -5.68 -17.25
CA PHE A 282 -4.59 -6.23 -16.43
C PHE A 282 -5.85 -5.34 -16.44
N MET A 283 -5.69 -4.02 -16.36
CA MET A 283 -6.83 -3.10 -16.39
C MET A 283 -7.53 -3.10 -17.74
N ARG A 284 -6.79 -3.10 -18.85
CA ARG A 284 -7.35 -3.14 -20.23
C ARG A 284 -8.11 -4.45 -20.48
N GLU A 285 -7.52 -5.60 -20.14
CA GLU A 285 -8.15 -6.91 -20.30
C GLU A 285 -9.47 -7.02 -19.53
N THR A 286 -9.49 -6.50 -18.28
CA THR A 286 -10.67 -6.57 -17.41
C THR A 286 -11.71 -5.49 -17.72
N ALA A 287 -11.35 -4.38 -18.37
CA ALA A 287 -12.30 -3.40 -18.88
C ALA A 287 -13.08 -3.98 -20.08
N SER A 288 -12.40 -4.61 -21.02
CA SER A 288 -13.01 -5.25 -22.20
C SER A 288 -14.01 -6.33 -21.81
N ALA A 289 -13.74 -7.09 -20.76
CA ALA A 289 -14.67 -8.12 -20.24
C ALA A 289 -15.94 -7.55 -19.58
N ARG A 290 -15.96 -6.26 -19.25
CA ARG A 290 -17.13 -5.57 -18.64
C ARG A 290 -18.01 -4.86 -19.65
N SER A 291 -17.53 -4.52 -20.83
CA SER A 291 -18.36 -4.02 -21.92
C SER A 291 -19.24 -5.19 -22.40
N PRO A 292 -20.59 -5.04 -22.41
CA PRO A 292 -21.44 -6.05 -23.01
C PRO A 292 -21.03 -6.20 -24.49
N ALA A 293 -20.77 -7.45 -24.88
CA ALA A 293 -20.52 -7.81 -26.26
C ALA A 293 -21.62 -7.20 -27.14
N GLY A 294 -21.19 -6.41 -28.12
CA GLY A 294 -21.90 -5.95 -29.28
C GLY A 294 -23.44 -5.93 -29.23
N GLN A 295 -24.02 -4.75 -29.15
CA GLN A 295 -25.23 -4.54 -29.93
C GLN A 295 -24.81 -4.71 -31.42
N GLU A 296 -25.02 -5.91 -31.95
CA GLU A 296 -25.13 -6.10 -33.38
C GLU A 296 -26.26 -5.19 -33.86
N VAL A 297 -25.89 -4.12 -34.52
CA VAL A 297 -26.81 -3.30 -35.32
C VAL A 297 -27.19 -4.15 -36.52
N THR A 298 -28.35 -4.74 -36.49
CA THR A 298 -29.08 -5.19 -37.67
C THR A 298 -29.83 -4.01 -38.27
#